data_e318542f5f686d4ffe3da1687940d44d
#
_entry.id   e318542f5f686d4ffe3da1687940d44d
#
_cell.length_a   1.000
_cell.length_b   1.000
_cell.length_c   1.000
_cell.angle_alpha   90.00
_cell.angle_beta   90.00
_cell.angle_gamma   90.00
#
_symmetry.space_group_name_H-M   'P 1'
#
loop_
_entity.id
_entity.type
_entity.pdbx_description
1 polymer ?
#
loop_
_entity_poly.entity_id
_entity_poly.type
_entity_poly.pdbx_seq_one_letter_code
_entity_poly.pdbx_strand_id
1 'polypeptide(L)'
;MLDNYALPLWVYLAALAVFVCGAMKRILAFHLSVGPTLMAWLGATLLVEQLWVFCMPVLLLLALLGLACYLYSACRTGPPQTVLSGQGKTVFITGCDSGFGKEAAKRLDSLGFEVFATVLELTGDGARELQRTCSPHLTLLQVDITQPQQVQQALLDTKAKLGLRGLWGLVNNAGVCVNFGDAELSLMSNFRGCMEVNFFGTLSVTKSFLPLLRQAKGRIITISSPAGDQPFPCLAAYGASKAALNLLTDTLRHELEPWGVQVSTILPSSYRTGRTSNHAYWDQQYKQLLQGLPPALLEEYGEDYVTETKDLFQSFASQANPDVTPVIDTIVQALLAPQPQARYYAGPGVGLMYFIHSYCPFSISNRFLQKLFVKKKLMPRALRKQSSLELHSLHNNNNNEEKMEKL
;
A
#
# COMPACT_ATOMS: atom_id res chain seq x y z
N MET A 1 -16.42 -21.73 50.72
CA MET A 1 -16.68 -20.31 50.36
C MET A 1 -15.91 -19.94 49.08
N LEU A 2 -16.00 -20.77 48.04
CA LEU A 2 -15.27 -20.56 46.75
C LEU A 2 -16.21 -20.69 45.52
N ASP A 3 -17.52 -20.75 45.71
CA ASP A 3 -18.47 -21.11 44.63
C ASP A 3 -19.15 -19.91 43.95
N ASN A 4 -18.75 -18.66 44.22
CA ASN A 4 -19.51 -17.50 43.73
C ASN A 4 -18.78 -16.63 42.67
N TYR A 5 -17.71 -17.13 42.07
CA TYR A 5 -16.98 -16.33 41.02
C TYR A 5 -16.98 -16.95 39.63
N ALA A 6 -17.73 -18.03 39.43
CA ALA A 6 -17.96 -18.51 38.06
C ALA A 6 -18.84 -17.49 37.34
N LEU A 7 -18.33 -16.87 36.29
CA LEU A 7 -19.12 -16.01 35.41
C LEU A 7 -20.38 -16.80 35.00
N PRO A 8 -21.56 -16.21 35.12
CA PRO A 8 -22.80 -16.91 34.76
C PRO A 8 -22.73 -17.40 33.31
N LEU A 9 -23.20 -18.58 33.03
CA LEU A 9 -23.21 -19.23 31.71
C LEU A 9 -23.70 -18.31 30.59
N TRP A 10 -24.64 -17.41 30.89
CA TRP A 10 -25.15 -16.45 29.93
C TRP A 10 -24.10 -15.40 29.45
N VAL A 11 -23.08 -15.10 30.26
CA VAL A 11 -21.97 -14.21 29.84
C VAL A 11 -21.12 -14.89 28.77
N TYR A 12 -20.84 -16.17 28.91
CA TYR A 12 -20.14 -16.96 27.88
C TYR A 12 -21.01 -17.09 26.62
N LEU A 13 -22.33 -17.28 26.80
CA LEU A 13 -23.25 -17.35 25.66
C LEU A 13 -23.37 -15.99 24.95
N ALA A 14 -23.34 -14.87 25.67
CA ALA A 14 -23.35 -13.54 25.08
C ALA A 14 -22.04 -13.24 24.35
N ALA A 15 -20.89 -13.58 24.92
CA ALA A 15 -19.60 -13.45 24.26
C ALA A 15 -19.50 -14.33 23.00
N LEU A 16 -20.00 -15.56 23.08
CA LEU A 16 -20.07 -16.47 21.94
C LEU A 16 -21.03 -15.94 20.87
N ALA A 17 -22.20 -15.39 21.27
CA ALA A 17 -23.14 -14.78 20.33
C ALA A 17 -22.56 -13.55 19.62
N VAL A 18 -21.82 -12.69 20.33
CA VAL A 18 -21.11 -11.55 19.72
C VAL A 18 -20.03 -12.01 18.76
N PHE A 19 -19.29 -13.07 19.10
CA PHE A 19 -18.27 -13.66 18.23
C PHE A 19 -18.90 -14.31 16.99
N VAL A 20 -19.97 -15.09 17.18
CA VAL A 20 -20.72 -15.74 16.08
C VAL A 20 -21.42 -14.69 15.20
N CYS A 21 -22.02 -13.65 15.80
CA CYS A 21 -22.57 -12.53 15.02
C CYS A 21 -21.49 -11.76 14.26
N GLY A 22 -20.31 -11.59 14.83
CA GLY A 22 -19.15 -10.99 14.14
C GLY A 22 -18.65 -11.85 12.98
N ALA A 23 -18.60 -13.17 13.18
CA ALA A 23 -18.24 -14.13 12.14
C ALA A 23 -19.32 -14.26 11.06
N MET A 24 -20.59 -14.34 11.45
CA MET A 24 -21.73 -14.32 10.52
C MET A 24 -21.85 -13.02 9.76
N LYS A 25 -21.50 -11.87 10.35
CA LYS A 25 -21.46 -10.59 9.65
C LYS A 25 -20.41 -10.56 8.54
N ARG A 26 -19.29 -11.25 8.69
CA ARG A 26 -18.31 -11.45 7.61
C ARG A 26 -18.85 -12.34 6.48
N ILE A 27 -19.71 -13.32 6.82
CA ILE A 27 -20.29 -14.27 5.86
C ILE A 27 -21.52 -13.65 5.18
N LEU A 28 -22.34 -12.87 5.90
CA LEU A 28 -23.57 -12.25 5.42
C LEU A 28 -23.38 -10.86 4.80
N ALA A 29 -22.25 -10.21 4.99
CA ALA A 29 -21.91 -8.93 4.31
C ALA A 29 -21.88 -9.04 2.79
N PHE A 30 -21.98 -10.27 2.25
CA PHE A 30 -22.19 -10.51 0.82
C PHE A 30 -23.66 -10.35 0.38
N HIS A 31 -24.66 -10.33 1.25
CA HIS A 31 -26.05 -10.42 0.78
C HIS A 31 -27.20 -9.65 1.46
N LEU A 32 -27.03 -8.84 2.57
CA LEU A 32 -28.20 -8.11 3.14
C LEU A 32 -27.82 -6.83 3.89
N SER A 33 -28.39 -5.69 3.47
CA SER A 33 -27.97 -4.34 3.90
C SER A 33 -28.85 -3.60 4.93
N VAL A 34 -29.88 -4.15 5.54
CA VAL A 34 -30.78 -3.37 6.43
C VAL A 34 -31.11 -3.99 7.80
N GLY A 35 -31.00 -5.29 7.99
CA GLY A 35 -31.36 -5.96 9.26
C GLY A 35 -30.41 -5.77 10.45
N PRO A 36 -29.09 -5.65 10.26
CA PRO A 36 -28.11 -5.71 11.35
C PRO A 36 -28.00 -4.44 12.20
N THR A 37 -28.35 -3.28 11.68
CA THR A 37 -28.20 -2.00 12.39
C THR A 37 -29.24 -1.80 13.50
N LEU A 38 -30.48 -2.26 13.31
CA LEU A 38 -31.53 -2.20 14.33
C LEU A 38 -31.26 -3.18 15.48
N MET A 39 -30.75 -4.38 15.17
CA MET A 39 -30.41 -5.37 16.21
C MET A 39 -29.16 -4.95 17.01
N ALA A 40 -28.20 -4.31 16.38
CA ALA A 40 -27.02 -3.77 17.06
C ALA A 40 -27.38 -2.59 17.97
N TRP A 41 -28.34 -1.75 17.58
CA TRP A 41 -28.85 -0.64 18.41
C TRP A 41 -29.67 -1.12 19.60
N LEU A 42 -30.58 -2.09 19.39
CA LEU A 42 -31.36 -2.72 20.49
C LEU A 42 -30.45 -3.48 21.47
N GLY A 43 -29.43 -4.18 20.94
CA GLY A 43 -28.43 -4.85 21.78
C GLY A 43 -27.57 -3.85 22.57
N ALA A 44 -27.19 -2.73 21.97
CA ALA A 44 -26.41 -1.70 22.65
C ALA A 44 -27.19 -0.95 23.71
N THR A 45 -28.48 -0.65 23.50
CA THR A 45 -29.35 0.00 24.53
C THR A 45 -29.63 -0.90 25.70
N LEU A 46 -29.91 -2.19 25.49
CA LEU A 46 -30.08 -3.17 26.57
C LEU A 46 -28.75 -3.45 27.32
N LEU A 47 -27.62 -3.38 26.66
CA LEU A 47 -26.29 -3.50 27.26
C LEU A 47 -25.93 -2.30 28.15
N VAL A 48 -26.29 -1.08 27.76
CA VAL A 48 -25.96 0.13 28.52
C VAL A 48 -26.67 0.20 29.86
N GLU A 49 -27.90 -0.25 29.95
CA GLU A 49 -28.64 -0.30 31.23
C GLU A 49 -28.08 -1.36 32.20
N GLN A 50 -27.54 -2.45 31.72
CA GLN A 50 -26.91 -3.50 32.53
C GLN A 50 -25.43 -3.33 32.79
N LEU A 51 -24.73 -2.48 31.98
CA LEU A 51 -23.28 -2.32 32.00
C LEU A 51 -22.74 -1.63 33.26
N TRP A 52 -23.54 -0.84 33.97
CA TRP A 52 -23.07 -0.17 35.19
C TRP A 52 -22.67 -1.15 36.30
N VAL A 53 -23.35 -2.30 36.40
CA VAL A 53 -23.06 -3.35 37.40
C VAL A 53 -21.90 -4.27 36.96
N PHE A 54 -21.60 -4.31 35.63
CA PHE A 54 -20.61 -5.24 35.03
C PHE A 54 -19.32 -4.59 34.54
N CYS A 55 -19.15 -3.26 34.65
CA CYS A 55 -17.97 -2.57 34.16
C CYS A 55 -16.62 -3.09 34.69
N MET A 56 -16.59 -3.47 35.98
CA MET A 56 -15.33 -3.94 36.60
C MET A 56 -14.89 -5.32 36.09
N PRO A 57 -15.75 -6.33 35.98
CA PRO A 57 -15.36 -7.63 35.38
C PRO A 57 -14.99 -7.53 33.91
N VAL A 58 -15.66 -6.65 33.13
CA VAL A 58 -15.34 -6.45 31.70
C VAL A 58 -14.00 -5.75 31.53
N LEU A 59 -13.72 -4.73 32.35
CA LEU A 59 -12.40 -4.07 32.35
C LEU A 59 -11.29 -5.03 32.79
N LEU A 60 -11.57 -5.89 33.77
CA LEU A 60 -10.62 -6.93 34.17
C LEU A 60 -10.42 -7.96 33.07
N LEU A 61 -11.47 -8.39 32.39
CA LEU A 61 -11.36 -9.31 31.24
C LEU A 61 -10.58 -8.69 30.08
N LEU A 62 -10.80 -7.42 29.76
CA LEU A 62 -10.05 -6.69 28.73
C LEU A 62 -8.59 -6.51 29.14
N ALA A 63 -8.33 -6.23 30.42
CA ALA A 63 -6.97 -6.14 30.96
C ALA A 63 -6.24 -7.51 30.91
N LEU A 64 -6.94 -8.60 31.25
CA LEU A 64 -6.41 -9.97 31.17
C LEU A 64 -6.19 -10.41 29.70
N LEU A 65 -7.10 -10.05 28.78
CA LEU A 65 -6.92 -10.28 27.35
C LEU A 65 -5.74 -9.45 26.81
N GLY A 66 -5.63 -8.19 27.21
CA GLY A 66 -4.48 -7.34 26.87
C GLY A 66 -3.17 -7.90 27.40
N LEU A 67 -3.16 -8.38 28.64
CA LEU A 67 -2.00 -9.05 29.24
C LEU A 67 -1.69 -10.38 28.53
N ALA A 68 -2.70 -11.18 28.22
CA ALA A 68 -2.52 -12.43 27.48
C ALA A 68 -1.97 -12.18 26.06
N CYS A 69 -2.48 -11.18 25.35
CA CYS A 69 -1.95 -10.74 24.06
C CYS A 69 -0.52 -10.22 24.19
N TYR A 70 -0.22 -9.46 25.23
CA TYR A 70 1.13 -8.98 25.51
C TYR A 70 2.09 -10.15 25.82
N LEU A 71 1.70 -11.07 26.71
CA LEU A 71 2.50 -12.25 27.04
C LEU A 71 2.67 -13.17 25.82
N TYR A 72 1.61 -13.35 25.02
CA TYR A 72 1.69 -14.10 23.77
C TYR A 72 2.63 -13.45 22.76
N SER A 73 2.59 -12.12 22.62
CA SER A 73 3.52 -11.38 21.77
C SER A 73 4.95 -11.45 22.31
N ALA A 74 5.13 -11.32 23.63
CA ALA A 74 6.43 -11.41 24.29
C ALA A 74 7.02 -12.83 24.21
N CYS A 75 6.20 -13.88 24.34
CA CYS A 75 6.65 -15.27 24.13
C CYS A 75 6.96 -15.59 22.66
N ARG A 76 6.35 -14.87 21.72
CA ARG A 76 6.64 -14.98 20.28
C ARG A 76 7.90 -14.19 19.87
N THR A 77 8.30 -13.20 20.64
CA THR A 77 9.64 -12.61 20.56
C THR A 77 10.61 -13.59 21.22
N GLY A 78 10.87 -14.70 20.58
CA GLY A 78 11.95 -15.63 20.95
C GLY A 78 13.29 -14.89 21.06
N PRO A 79 14.34 -15.52 21.57
CA PRO A 79 15.65 -14.91 21.67
C PRO A 79 16.01 -14.28 20.32
N PRO A 80 16.74 -13.13 20.30
CA PRO A 80 17.03 -12.42 19.07
C PRO A 80 17.52 -13.43 18.02
N GLN A 81 16.70 -13.68 17.00
CA GLN A 81 17.03 -14.64 15.97
C GLN A 81 18.33 -14.16 15.35
N THR A 82 19.34 -15.03 15.35
CA THR A 82 20.64 -14.73 14.74
C THR A 82 20.39 -14.32 13.29
N VAL A 83 20.53 -13.02 13.02
CA VAL A 83 20.38 -12.46 11.69
C VAL A 83 21.36 -13.17 10.76
N LEU A 84 20.89 -13.66 9.63
CA LEU A 84 21.74 -14.34 8.65
C LEU A 84 22.77 -13.34 8.10
N SER A 85 24.00 -13.80 7.87
CA SER A 85 25.02 -12.98 7.20
C SER A 85 24.64 -12.70 5.74
N GLY A 86 24.87 -11.47 5.28
CA GLY A 86 24.77 -11.09 3.87
C GLY A 86 25.98 -11.50 3.02
N GLN A 87 27.10 -11.81 3.67
CA GLN A 87 28.37 -12.10 3.01
C GLN A 87 28.25 -13.27 2.02
N GLY A 88 28.68 -13.07 0.80
CA GLY A 88 28.65 -14.07 -0.27
C GLY A 88 27.26 -14.39 -0.83
N LYS A 89 26.21 -13.75 -0.34
CA LYS A 89 24.85 -13.86 -0.89
C LYS A 89 24.65 -12.86 -2.02
N THR A 90 23.92 -13.27 -3.03
CA THR A 90 23.65 -12.46 -4.22
C THR A 90 22.23 -11.96 -4.24
N VAL A 91 22.05 -10.69 -4.54
CA VAL A 91 20.74 -10.03 -4.64
C VAL A 91 20.61 -9.32 -5.98
N PHE A 92 19.46 -9.50 -6.63
CA PHE A 92 19.06 -8.76 -7.83
C PHE A 92 18.00 -7.72 -7.46
N ILE A 93 18.20 -6.45 -7.83
CA ILE A 93 17.32 -5.34 -7.46
C ILE A 93 16.87 -4.61 -8.72
N THR A 94 15.56 -4.44 -8.91
CA THR A 94 15.02 -3.68 -10.04
C THR A 94 14.81 -2.21 -9.70
N GLY A 95 15.14 -1.29 -10.66
CA GLY A 95 14.86 0.14 -10.54
C GLY A 95 15.75 0.86 -9.52
N CYS A 96 17.05 0.79 -9.71
CA CYS A 96 18.04 1.41 -8.84
C CYS A 96 18.47 2.82 -9.30
N ASP A 97 17.73 3.43 -10.22
CA ASP A 97 18.02 4.80 -10.69
C ASP A 97 17.90 5.84 -9.58
N SER A 98 17.00 5.60 -8.61
CA SER A 98 16.72 6.52 -7.50
C SER A 98 15.96 5.83 -6.35
N GLY A 99 15.68 6.57 -5.28
CA GLY A 99 14.78 6.16 -4.20
C GLY A 99 15.20 4.88 -3.50
N PHE A 100 14.22 4.02 -3.20
CA PHE A 100 14.45 2.81 -2.41
C PHE A 100 15.44 1.85 -3.06
N GLY A 101 15.35 1.62 -4.38
CA GLY A 101 16.24 0.70 -5.09
C GLY A 101 17.69 1.12 -5.00
N LYS A 102 17.98 2.40 -5.23
CA LYS A 102 19.34 2.95 -5.16
C LYS A 102 19.92 2.83 -3.74
N GLU A 103 19.17 3.27 -2.74
CA GLU A 103 19.65 3.24 -1.35
C GLU A 103 19.75 1.79 -0.81
N ALA A 104 18.84 0.89 -1.23
CA ALA A 104 18.93 -0.54 -0.92
C ALA A 104 20.19 -1.17 -1.54
N ALA A 105 20.51 -0.84 -2.79
CA ALA A 105 21.72 -1.33 -3.46
C ALA A 105 22.98 -0.93 -2.69
N LYS A 106 23.10 0.35 -2.29
CA LYS A 106 24.22 0.82 -1.45
C LYS A 106 24.31 0.09 -0.13
N ARG A 107 23.17 -0.04 0.57
CA ARG A 107 23.12 -0.67 1.88
C ARG A 107 23.48 -2.14 1.82
N LEU A 108 22.96 -2.88 0.83
CA LEU A 108 23.26 -4.30 0.67
C LEU A 108 24.71 -4.55 0.26
N ASP A 109 25.26 -3.71 -0.62
CA ASP A 109 26.69 -3.72 -0.96
C ASP A 109 27.55 -3.53 0.31
N SER A 110 27.23 -2.55 1.15
CA SER A 110 27.95 -2.31 2.42
C SER A 110 27.86 -3.45 3.41
N LEU A 111 26.83 -4.32 3.31
CA LEU A 111 26.66 -5.53 4.13
C LEU A 111 27.34 -6.76 3.55
N GLY A 112 28.08 -6.61 2.45
CA GLY A 112 28.87 -7.67 1.81
C GLY A 112 28.06 -8.58 0.89
N PHE A 113 26.89 -8.14 0.43
CA PHE A 113 26.19 -8.81 -0.66
C PHE A 113 26.88 -8.56 -2.00
N GLU A 114 26.78 -9.53 -2.89
CA GLU A 114 26.99 -9.31 -4.32
C GLU A 114 25.67 -8.78 -4.93
N VAL A 115 25.69 -7.54 -5.43
CA VAL A 115 24.47 -6.84 -5.82
C VAL A 115 24.41 -6.66 -7.33
N PHE A 116 23.35 -7.14 -7.97
CA PHE A 116 22.98 -6.80 -9.34
C PHE A 116 21.90 -5.71 -9.29
N ALA A 117 22.28 -4.49 -9.61
CA ALA A 117 21.39 -3.33 -9.55
C ALA A 117 20.99 -2.93 -10.97
N THR A 118 19.67 -2.93 -11.27
CA THR A 118 19.21 -2.51 -12.59
C THR A 118 18.86 -1.03 -12.61
N VAL A 119 19.21 -0.38 -13.72
CA VAL A 119 18.91 1.02 -14.02
C VAL A 119 18.35 1.14 -15.43
N LEU A 120 17.58 2.19 -15.70
CA LEU A 120 17.09 2.47 -17.06
C LEU A 120 18.23 3.00 -17.97
N GLU A 121 19.14 3.81 -17.39
CA GLU A 121 20.25 4.41 -18.11
C GLU A 121 21.55 4.29 -17.31
N LEU A 122 22.57 3.65 -17.90
CA LEU A 122 23.90 3.53 -17.28
C LEU A 122 24.63 4.88 -17.15
N THR A 123 24.25 5.86 -17.96
CA THR A 123 24.77 7.22 -17.92
C THR A 123 23.99 8.15 -16.99
N GLY A 124 22.92 7.66 -16.36
CA GLY A 124 22.09 8.42 -15.44
C GLY A 124 22.80 8.74 -14.12
N ASP A 125 22.34 9.77 -13.42
CA ASP A 125 22.96 10.22 -12.15
C ASP A 125 22.97 9.14 -11.09
N GLY A 126 21.89 8.35 -10.97
CA GLY A 126 21.81 7.24 -10.02
C GLY A 126 22.85 6.14 -10.32
N ALA A 127 23.03 5.78 -11.59
CA ALA A 127 24.03 4.80 -12.01
C ALA A 127 25.44 5.29 -11.70
N ARG A 128 25.75 6.55 -12.05
CA ARG A 128 27.06 7.17 -11.75
C ARG A 128 27.34 7.24 -10.25
N GLU A 129 26.33 7.55 -9.46
CA GLU A 129 26.45 7.56 -8.00
C GLU A 129 26.75 6.16 -7.45
N LEU A 130 26.03 5.13 -7.88
CA LEU A 130 26.28 3.74 -7.48
C LEU A 130 27.69 3.28 -7.87
N GLN A 131 28.15 3.58 -9.10
CA GLN A 131 29.51 3.27 -9.54
C GLN A 131 30.59 3.91 -8.68
N ARG A 132 30.36 5.15 -8.23
CA ARG A 132 31.32 5.90 -7.41
C ARG A 132 31.36 5.45 -5.95
N THR A 133 30.22 5.05 -5.38
CA THR A 133 30.05 4.85 -3.93
C THR A 133 30.03 3.41 -3.49
N CYS A 134 29.77 2.46 -4.38
CA CYS A 134 29.67 1.06 -4.07
C CYS A 134 30.98 0.31 -4.40
N SER A 135 31.10 -0.88 -3.84
CA SER A 135 32.24 -1.76 -4.05
C SER A 135 32.22 -2.44 -5.43
N PRO A 136 33.33 -3.09 -5.86
CA PRO A 136 33.35 -3.89 -7.10
C PRO A 136 32.37 -5.08 -7.09
N HIS A 137 31.75 -5.41 -5.96
CA HIS A 137 30.73 -6.47 -5.86
C HIS A 137 29.37 -6.00 -6.39
N LEU A 138 29.17 -4.69 -6.61
CA LEU A 138 27.98 -4.19 -7.25
C LEU A 138 28.14 -4.19 -8.77
N THR A 139 27.20 -4.81 -9.45
CA THR A 139 27.11 -4.83 -10.92
C THR A 139 25.90 -4.04 -11.37
N LEU A 140 26.11 -3.05 -12.22
CA LEU A 140 25.03 -2.31 -12.87
C LEU A 140 24.61 -3.02 -14.16
N LEU A 141 23.29 -3.15 -14.34
CA LEU A 141 22.68 -3.69 -15.56
C LEU A 141 21.65 -2.69 -16.09
N GLN A 142 21.68 -2.42 -17.39
CA GLN A 142 20.64 -1.61 -18.02
C GLN A 142 19.43 -2.48 -18.32
N VAL A 143 18.31 -2.23 -17.64
CA VAL A 143 17.11 -3.05 -17.78
C VAL A 143 15.85 -2.20 -17.63
N ASP A 144 15.10 -2.13 -18.72
CA ASP A 144 13.68 -1.80 -18.66
C ASP A 144 12.88 -3.11 -18.48
N ILE A 145 12.25 -3.27 -17.34
CA ILE A 145 11.53 -4.51 -16.99
C ILE A 145 10.30 -4.77 -17.89
N THR A 146 9.85 -3.78 -18.65
CA THR A 146 8.78 -3.94 -19.65
C THR A 146 9.27 -4.56 -20.97
N GLN A 147 10.60 -4.70 -21.11
CA GLN A 147 11.23 -5.27 -22.30
C GLN A 147 11.72 -6.70 -22.02
N PRO A 148 11.02 -7.75 -22.49
CA PRO A 148 11.37 -9.13 -22.18
C PRO A 148 12.80 -9.51 -22.59
N GLN A 149 13.30 -8.92 -23.67
CA GLN A 149 14.66 -9.17 -24.16
C GLN A 149 15.72 -8.66 -23.18
N GLN A 150 15.51 -7.47 -22.59
CA GLN A 150 16.42 -6.92 -21.60
C GLN A 150 16.39 -7.72 -20.30
N VAL A 151 15.20 -8.17 -19.86
CA VAL A 151 15.05 -9.06 -18.70
C VAL A 151 15.80 -10.38 -18.93
N GLN A 152 15.67 -10.96 -20.13
CA GLN A 152 16.37 -12.20 -20.48
C GLN A 152 17.89 -12.01 -20.53
N GLN A 153 18.38 -10.89 -21.09
CA GLN A 153 19.80 -10.61 -21.09
C GLN A 153 20.35 -10.44 -19.67
N ALA A 154 19.64 -9.68 -18.83
CA ALA A 154 20.01 -9.52 -17.42
C ALA A 154 20.08 -10.85 -16.65
N LEU A 155 19.16 -11.79 -16.95
CA LEU A 155 19.21 -13.13 -16.40
C LEU A 155 20.48 -13.88 -16.84
N LEU A 156 20.85 -13.79 -18.13
CA LEU A 156 22.04 -14.45 -18.67
C LEU A 156 23.31 -13.88 -18.02
N ASP A 157 23.43 -12.55 -17.93
CA ASP A 157 24.56 -11.87 -17.31
C ASP A 157 24.69 -12.22 -15.83
N THR A 158 23.57 -12.24 -15.10
CA THR A 158 23.52 -12.64 -13.70
C THR A 158 23.94 -14.10 -13.55
N LYS A 159 23.40 -15.00 -14.37
CA LYS A 159 23.73 -16.44 -14.35
C LYS A 159 25.19 -16.70 -14.66
N ALA A 160 25.78 -15.99 -15.61
CA ALA A 160 27.20 -16.11 -15.95
C ALA A 160 28.11 -15.77 -14.75
N LYS A 161 27.78 -14.74 -13.98
CA LYS A 161 28.51 -14.34 -12.77
C LYS A 161 28.26 -15.27 -11.59
N LEU A 162 27.04 -15.77 -11.44
CA LEU A 162 26.68 -16.70 -10.35
C LEU A 162 27.34 -18.09 -10.50
N GLY A 163 27.57 -18.53 -11.73
CA GLY A 163 28.01 -19.89 -12.01
C GLY A 163 27.01 -20.93 -11.50
N LEU A 164 27.45 -21.81 -10.60
CA LEU A 164 26.60 -22.83 -9.97
C LEU A 164 25.84 -22.33 -8.73
N ARG A 165 26.06 -21.08 -8.31
CA ARG A 165 25.32 -20.50 -7.17
C ARG A 165 23.92 -20.09 -7.62
N GLY A 166 22.94 -20.23 -6.75
CA GLY A 166 21.61 -19.66 -6.96
C GLY A 166 21.54 -18.19 -6.54
N LEU A 167 20.41 -17.55 -6.82
CA LEU A 167 20.11 -16.19 -6.39
C LEU A 167 19.48 -16.22 -4.99
N TRP A 168 20.12 -15.56 -4.02
CA TRP A 168 19.59 -15.46 -2.66
C TRP A 168 18.38 -14.54 -2.56
N GLY A 169 18.38 -13.39 -3.23
CA GLY A 169 17.31 -12.42 -3.14
C GLY A 169 16.94 -11.77 -4.45
N LEU A 170 15.66 -11.65 -4.72
CA LEU A 170 15.09 -10.80 -5.76
C LEU A 170 14.30 -9.68 -5.09
N VAL A 171 14.71 -8.43 -5.29
CA VAL A 171 14.00 -7.25 -4.82
C VAL A 171 13.28 -6.60 -6.00
N ASN A 172 11.99 -6.86 -6.12
CA ASN A 172 11.08 -6.23 -7.07
C ASN A 172 10.73 -4.82 -6.57
N ASN A 173 11.54 -3.84 -6.95
CA ASN A 173 11.39 -2.45 -6.52
C ASN A 173 10.93 -1.52 -7.65
N ALA A 174 11.27 -1.80 -8.90
CA ALA A 174 10.85 -0.98 -10.03
C ALA A 174 9.33 -0.75 -10.03
N GLY A 175 8.92 0.50 -10.19
CA GLY A 175 7.52 0.87 -10.20
C GLY A 175 7.30 2.31 -10.59
N VAL A 176 6.12 2.59 -11.11
CA VAL A 176 5.72 3.92 -11.56
C VAL A 176 4.33 4.29 -11.05
N CYS A 177 4.15 5.58 -10.82
CA CYS A 177 2.84 6.22 -10.76
C CYS A 177 2.83 7.25 -11.89
N VAL A 178 2.02 7.02 -12.92
CA VAL A 178 2.06 7.82 -14.15
C VAL A 178 1.01 8.93 -14.19
N ASN A 179 0.02 8.89 -13.31
CA ASN A 179 -1.00 9.93 -13.20
C ASN A 179 -1.49 10.06 -11.77
N PHE A 180 -2.06 11.23 -11.49
CA PHE A 180 -2.75 11.57 -10.26
C PHE A 180 -3.99 12.38 -10.60
N GLY A 181 -5.17 11.83 -10.31
CA GLY A 181 -6.46 12.45 -10.58
C GLY A 181 -7.60 11.45 -10.49
N ASP A 182 -8.83 11.95 -10.56
CA ASP A 182 -10.01 11.11 -10.55
C ASP A 182 -9.96 10.05 -11.67
N ALA A 183 -10.54 8.90 -11.42
CA ALA A 183 -10.46 7.77 -12.36
C ALA A 183 -11.04 8.14 -13.73
N GLU A 184 -12.11 8.91 -13.77
CA GLU A 184 -12.76 9.39 -15.00
C GLU A 184 -11.85 10.32 -15.81
N LEU A 185 -11.06 11.15 -15.12
CA LEU A 185 -10.08 12.03 -15.76
C LEU A 185 -8.79 11.33 -16.15
N SER A 186 -8.54 10.13 -15.63
CA SER A 186 -7.31 9.38 -15.92
C SER A 186 -7.40 8.71 -17.29
N LEU A 187 -6.39 8.95 -18.14
CA LEU A 187 -6.33 8.35 -19.47
C LEU A 187 -6.13 6.82 -19.38
N MET A 188 -6.70 6.07 -20.35
CA MET A 188 -6.47 4.62 -20.42
C MET A 188 -5.00 4.25 -20.55
N SER A 189 -4.17 5.11 -21.15
CA SER A 189 -2.71 4.94 -21.20
C SER A 189 -2.08 4.96 -19.81
N ASN A 190 -2.62 5.71 -18.85
CA ASN A 190 -2.16 5.73 -17.47
C ASN A 190 -2.38 4.38 -16.78
N PHE A 191 -3.57 3.78 -16.97
CA PHE A 191 -3.88 2.45 -16.45
C PHE A 191 -2.95 1.39 -17.04
N ARG A 192 -2.80 1.39 -18.38
CA ARG A 192 -1.90 0.47 -19.08
C ARG A 192 -0.45 0.66 -18.63
N GLY A 193 0.06 1.89 -18.57
CA GLY A 193 1.43 2.18 -18.15
C GLY A 193 1.73 1.72 -16.72
N CYS A 194 0.80 1.91 -15.78
CA CYS A 194 0.93 1.36 -14.43
C CYS A 194 0.95 -0.17 -14.43
N MET A 195 0.06 -0.83 -15.18
CA MET A 195 0.01 -2.29 -15.27
C MET A 195 1.27 -2.87 -15.93
N GLU A 196 1.74 -2.27 -17.02
CA GLU A 196 2.92 -2.76 -17.74
C GLU A 196 4.17 -2.79 -16.84
N VAL A 197 4.43 -1.72 -16.09
CA VAL A 197 5.61 -1.66 -15.23
C VAL A 197 5.37 -2.42 -13.93
N ASN A 198 4.33 -2.03 -13.16
CA ASN A 198 4.17 -2.48 -11.77
C ASN A 198 3.78 -3.96 -11.68
N PHE A 199 3.05 -4.48 -12.66
CA PHE A 199 2.55 -5.85 -12.65
C PHE A 199 3.27 -6.73 -13.69
N PHE A 200 3.10 -6.48 -14.99
CA PHE A 200 3.64 -7.37 -16.02
C PHE A 200 5.17 -7.39 -16.04
N GLY A 201 5.83 -6.24 -15.90
CA GLY A 201 7.27 -6.16 -15.82
C GLY A 201 7.82 -6.90 -14.60
N THR A 202 7.20 -6.69 -13.41
CA THR A 202 7.55 -7.40 -12.19
C THR A 202 7.33 -8.91 -12.31
N LEU A 203 6.22 -9.34 -12.92
CA LEU A 203 5.92 -10.74 -13.20
C LEU A 203 6.96 -11.36 -14.13
N SER A 204 7.34 -10.65 -15.21
CA SER A 204 8.35 -11.09 -16.18
C SER A 204 9.70 -11.34 -15.50
N VAL A 205 10.19 -10.36 -14.71
CA VAL A 205 11.42 -10.52 -13.92
C VAL A 205 11.31 -11.69 -12.97
N THR A 206 10.24 -11.74 -12.17
CA THR A 206 10.05 -12.79 -11.18
C THR A 206 10.10 -14.17 -11.82
N LYS A 207 9.31 -14.41 -12.88
CA LYS A 207 9.29 -15.70 -13.59
C LYS A 207 10.65 -16.08 -14.16
N SER A 208 11.38 -15.12 -14.73
CA SER A 208 12.71 -15.37 -15.31
C SER A 208 13.72 -15.80 -14.25
N PHE A 209 13.67 -15.21 -13.06
CA PHE A 209 14.64 -15.48 -11.99
C PHE A 209 14.23 -16.63 -11.04
N LEU A 210 13.00 -17.16 -11.12
CA LEU A 210 12.52 -18.27 -10.27
C LEU A 210 13.46 -19.49 -10.24
N PRO A 211 14.05 -19.97 -11.35
CA PRO A 211 14.96 -21.11 -11.31
C PRO A 211 16.16 -20.87 -10.40
N LEU A 212 16.76 -19.68 -10.44
CA LEU A 212 17.90 -19.31 -9.59
C LEU A 212 17.50 -19.14 -8.12
N LEU A 213 16.31 -18.62 -7.87
CA LEU A 213 15.74 -18.48 -6.51
C LEU A 213 15.45 -19.85 -5.88
N ARG A 214 14.86 -20.77 -6.64
CA ARG A 214 14.63 -22.14 -6.17
C ARG A 214 15.93 -22.88 -5.85
N GLN A 215 16.96 -22.68 -6.67
CA GLN A 215 18.27 -23.28 -6.46
C GLN A 215 18.91 -22.84 -5.13
N ALA A 216 18.76 -21.57 -4.75
CA ALA A 216 19.29 -21.04 -3.49
C ALA A 216 18.32 -21.19 -2.31
N LYS A 217 17.08 -21.67 -2.50
CA LYS A 217 15.99 -21.54 -1.55
C LYS A 217 15.89 -20.08 -1.07
N GLY A 218 15.90 -19.18 -2.04
CA GLY A 218 16.08 -17.74 -1.86
C GLY A 218 14.83 -17.00 -1.41
N ARG A 219 14.77 -15.70 -1.72
CA ARG A 219 13.71 -14.80 -1.25
C ARG A 219 13.26 -13.84 -2.34
N ILE A 220 11.96 -13.57 -2.37
CA ILE A 220 11.36 -12.54 -3.20
C ILE A 220 10.84 -11.45 -2.27
N ILE A 221 11.32 -10.22 -2.47
CA ILE A 221 10.89 -9.04 -1.76
C ILE A 221 10.20 -8.12 -2.76
N THR A 222 8.90 -7.88 -2.58
CA THR A 222 8.13 -7.00 -3.48
C THR A 222 7.82 -5.68 -2.77
N ILE A 223 8.28 -4.57 -3.36
CA ILE A 223 7.92 -3.24 -2.89
C ILE A 223 6.57 -2.86 -3.50
N SER A 224 5.54 -2.90 -2.67
CA SER A 224 4.19 -2.57 -3.06
C SER A 224 3.74 -1.21 -2.49
N SER A 225 2.46 -1.08 -2.18
CA SER A 225 1.88 0.13 -1.63
C SER A 225 0.59 -0.20 -0.88
N PRO A 226 0.26 0.55 0.18
CA PRO A 226 -1.07 0.51 0.77
C PRO A 226 -2.21 0.80 -0.21
N ALA A 227 -1.94 1.55 -1.29
CA ALA A 227 -2.90 1.82 -2.35
C ALA A 227 -3.35 0.56 -3.12
N GLY A 228 -2.64 -0.56 -2.98
CA GLY A 228 -3.06 -1.86 -3.52
C GLY A 228 -4.07 -2.61 -2.64
N ASP A 229 -4.19 -2.24 -1.38
CA ASP A 229 -5.12 -2.88 -0.42
C ASP A 229 -6.28 -1.97 -0.03
N GLN A 230 -6.12 -0.65 -0.20
CA GLN A 230 -7.08 0.35 0.27
C GLN A 230 -7.40 1.35 -0.85
N PRO A 231 -8.66 1.85 -0.92
CA PRO A 231 -9.10 2.77 -1.96
C PRO A 231 -8.58 4.19 -1.68
N PHE A 232 -7.47 4.54 -2.31
CA PHE A 232 -6.95 5.91 -2.27
C PHE A 232 -7.54 6.71 -3.43
N PRO A 233 -8.33 7.77 -3.14
CA PRO A 233 -8.82 8.67 -4.17
C PRO A 233 -7.68 9.26 -5.02
N CYS A 234 -7.94 9.50 -6.29
CA CYS A 234 -6.99 10.03 -7.27
C CYS A 234 -5.82 9.09 -7.64
N LEU A 235 -5.79 7.85 -7.16
CA LEU A 235 -4.75 6.85 -7.45
C LEU A 235 -5.29 5.57 -8.11
N ALA A 236 -6.42 5.63 -8.81
CA ALA A 236 -7.09 4.43 -9.32
C ALA A 236 -6.19 3.56 -10.21
N ALA A 237 -5.47 4.13 -11.19
CA ALA A 237 -4.58 3.39 -12.07
C ALA A 237 -3.41 2.75 -11.31
N TYR A 238 -2.79 3.51 -10.42
CA TYR A 238 -1.69 3.02 -9.59
C TYR A 238 -2.18 1.96 -8.59
N GLY A 239 -3.25 2.24 -7.87
CA GLY A 239 -3.84 1.34 -6.88
C GLY A 239 -4.24 -0.01 -7.50
N ALA A 240 -4.91 0.00 -8.65
CA ALA A 240 -5.27 -1.22 -9.37
C ALA A 240 -4.04 -2.06 -9.74
N SER A 241 -2.95 -1.44 -10.21
CA SER A 241 -1.71 -2.16 -10.53
C SER A 241 -1.04 -2.77 -9.29
N LYS A 242 -1.07 -2.05 -8.16
CA LYS A 242 -0.52 -2.54 -6.89
C LYS A 242 -1.41 -3.60 -6.23
N ALA A 243 -2.73 -3.55 -6.43
CA ALA A 243 -3.65 -4.60 -6.00
C ALA A 243 -3.38 -5.92 -6.75
N ALA A 244 -3.22 -5.85 -8.06
CA ALA A 244 -2.82 -7.01 -8.87
C ALA A 244 -1.46 -7.58 -8.40
N LEU A 245 -0.49 -6.71 -8.13
CA LEU A 245 0.83 -7.10 -7.62
C LEU A 245 0.76 -7.73 -6.23
N ASN A 246 -0.07 -7.19 -5.31
CA ASN A 246 -0.25 -7.75 -3.97
C ASN A 246 -0.81 -9.17 -4.04
N LEU A 247 -1.89 -9.36 -4.81
CA LEU A 247 -2.50 -10.68 -4.97
C LEU A 247 -1.52 -11.69 -5.60
N LEU A 248 -0.80 -11.29 -6.65
CA LEU A 248 0.24 -12.13 -7.25
C LEU A 248 1.30 -12.53 -6.22
N THR A 249 1.81 -11.58 -5.43
CA THR A 249 2.84 -11.83 -4.42
C THR A 249 2.34 -12.78 -3.33
N ASP A 250 1.09 -12.61 -2.89
CA ASP A 250 0.47 -13.49 -1.90
C ASP A 250 0.25 -14.92 -2.47
N THR A 251 -0.16 -15.04 -3.73
CA THR A 251 -0.28 -16.32 -4.43
C THR A 251 1.08 -17.02 -4.55
N LEU A 252 2.10 -16.31 -5.01
CA LEU A 252 3.45 -16.85 -5.13
C LEU A 252 4.02 -17.34 -3.78
N ARG A 253 3.64 -16.74 -2.66
CA ARG A 253 4.06 -17.18 -1.32
C ARG A 253 3.63 -18.61 -1.05
N HIS A 254 2.40 -18.97 -1.41
CA HIS A 254 1.89 -20.34 -1.24
C HIS A 254 2.46 -21.32 -2.26
N GLU A 255 2.56 -20.89 -3.52
CA GLU A 255 3.08 -21.76 -4.59
C GLU A 255 4.56 -22.07 -4.45
N LEU A 256 5.35 -21.18 -3.86
CA LEU A 256 6.80 -21.31 -3.72
C LEU A 256 7.23 -21.87 -2.37
N GLU A 257 6.34 -22.02 -1.40
CA GLU A 257 6.62 -22.61 -0.10
C GLU A 257 7.23 -24.01 -0.22
N PRO A 258 6.73 -24.96 -1.07
CA PRO A 258 7.32 -26.29 -1.24
C PRO A 258 8.75 -26.24 -1.80
N TRP A 259 9.12 -25.16 -2.49
CA TRP A 259 10.46 -24.95 -3.02
C TRP A 259 11.42 -24.30 -1.99
N GLY A 260 10.92 -23.98 -0.81
CA GLY A 260 11.68 -23.28 0.23
C GLY A 260 11.97 -21.81 -0.08
N VAL A 261 11.33 -21.23 -1.10
CA VAL A 261 11.48 -19.82 -1.46
C VAL A 261 10.55 -18.97 -0.61
N GLN A 262 11.11 -18.00 0.11
CA GLN A 262 10.35 -17.09 0.97
C GLN A 262 9.89 -15.86 0.18
N VAL A 263 8.63 -15.45 0.37
CA VAL A 263 8.05 -14.31 -0.36
C VAL A 263 7.47 -13.29 0.62
N SER A 264 7.95 -12.05 0.54
CA SER A 264 7.55 -10.95 1.42
C SER A 264 7.11 -9.73 0.62
N THR A 265 6.08 -9.05 1.11
CA THR A 265 5.61 -7.77 0.59
C THR A 265 6.01 -6.66 1.56
N ILE A 266 6.62 -5.59 1.06
CA ILE A 266 6.88 -4.37 1.83
C ILE A 266 5.87 -3.31 1.40
N LEU A 267 5.24 -2.69 2.38
CA LEU A 267 4.20 -1.67 2.24
C LEU A 267 4.70 -0.36 2.86
N PRO A 268 5.38 0.48 2.07
CA PRO A 268 5.93 1.74 2.56
C PRO A 268 4.85 2.77 2.89
N SER A 269 5.13 3.63 3.86
CA SER A 269 4.42 4.91 4.03
C SER A 269 4.72 5.85 2.86
N SER A 270 4.34 7.12 2.98
CA SER A 270 4.66 8.13 1.98
C SER A 270 6.10 8.61 2.13
N TYR A 271 6.91 8.44 1.09
CA TYR A 271 8.33 8.82 1.05
C TYR A 271 8.66 9.68 -0.16
N ARG A 272 9.61 10.61 0.02
CA ARG A 272 10.20 11.35 -1.09
C ARG A 272 11.14 10.44 -1.86
N THR A 273 10.71 10.03 -3.04
CA THR A 273 11.56 9.30 -3.99
C THR A 273 11.77 10.15 -5.23
N GLY A 274 12.83 9.90 -5.99
CA GLY A 274 13.28 10.78 -7.06
C GLY A 274 12.20 11.20 -8.06
N ARG A 275 11.28 10.30 -8.40
CA ARG A 275 10.20 10.57 -9.35
C ARG A 275 9.01 11.30 -8.71
N THR A 276 8.62 10.94 -7.48
CA THR A 276 7.47 11.55 -6.80
C THR A 276 7.71 13.01 -6.43
N SER A 277 8.94 13.41 -6.17
CA SER A 277 9.35 14.79 -5.87
C SER A 277 9.76 15.61 -7.10
N ASN A 278 9.68 15.05 -8.32
CA ASN A 278 10.06 15.75 -9.54
C ASN A 278 8.88 16.57 -10.08
N HIS A 279 8.87 17.88 -9.82
CA HIS A 279 7.82 18.79 -10.29
C HIS A 279 7.71 18.81 -11.83
N ALA A 280 8.83 18.82 -12.55
CA ALA A 280 8.84 18.83 -14.01
C ALA A 280 8.14 17.60 -14.60
N TYR A 281 8.32 16.43 -13.98
CA TYR A 281 7.62 15.21 -14.36
C TYR A 281 6.11 15.37 -14.21
N TRP A 282 5.62 15.90 -13.09
CA TRP A 282 4.18 16.08 -12.84
C TRP A 282 3.56 17.16 -13.72
N ASP A 283 4.30 18.21 -14.04
CA ASP A 283 3.85 19.24 -15.01
C ASP A 283 3.73 18.65 -16.42
N GLN A 284 4.63 17.75 -16.81
CA GLN A 284 4.51 17.03 -18.08
C GLN A 284 3.28 16.10 -18.08
N GLN A 285 3.06 15.33 -17.00
CA GLN A 285 1.88 14.48 -16.88
C GLN A 285 0.58 15.28 -16.92
N TYR A 286 0.54 16.43 -16.28
CA TYR A 286 -0.60 17.35 -16.30
C TYR A 286 -0.88 17.85 -17.73
N LYS A 287 0.13 18.28 -18.46
CA LYS A 287 -0.01 18.71 -19.87
C LYS A 287 -0.53 17.59 -20.76
N GLN A 288 0.00 16.38 -20.61
CA GLN A 288 -0.47 15.21 -21.34
C GLN A 288 -1.92 14.87 -21.01
N LEU A 289 -2.32 15.00 -19.75
CA LEU A 289 -3.68 14.80 -19.30
C LEU A 289 -4.64 15.79 -19.99
N LEU A 290 -4.36 17.10 -19.93
CA LEU A 290 -5.18 18.12 -20.54
C LEU A 290 -5.32 17.94 -22.06
N GLN A 291 -4.25 17.52 -22.74
CA GLN A 291 -4.27 17.25 -24.17
C GLN A 291 -5.06 15.98 -24.55
N GLY A 292 -5.10 15.00 -23.65
CA GLY A 292 -5.74 13.72 -23.89
C GLY A 292 -7.19 13.63 -23.44
N LEU A 293 -7.68 14.60 -22.64
CA LEU A 293 -9.05 14.61 -22.14
C LEU A 293 -10.02 15.07 -23.25
N PRO A 294 -11.22 14.44 -23.35
CA PRO A 294 -12.30 14.95 -24.18
C PRO A 294 -12.67 16.39 -23.78
N PRO A 295 -12.85 17.34 -24.72
CA PRO A 295 -13.18 18.74 -24.40
C PRO A 295 -14.44 18.88 -23.53
N ALA A 296 -15.46 18.06 -23.78
CA ALA A 296 -16.70 18.05 -22.99
C ALA A 296 -16.44 17.73 -21.51
N LEU A 297 -15.60 16.72 -21.24
CA LEU A 297 -15.26 16.30 -19.89
C LEU A 297 -14.43 17.38 -19.17
N LEU A 298 -13.51 18.03 -19.89
CA LEU A 298 -12.74 19.16 -19.36
C LEU A 298 -13.63 20.38 -19.07
N GLU A 299 -14.68 20.58 -19.85
CA GLU A 299 -15.67 21.65 -19.58
C GLU A 299 -16.49 21.35 -18.32
N GLU A 300 -16.93 20.10 -18.13
CA GLU A 300 -17.72 19.68 -16.96
C GLU A 300 -16.93 19.79 -15.65
N TYR A 301 -15.69 19.35 -15.64
CA TYR A 301 -14.85 19.42 -14.45
C TYR A 301 -14.23 20.81 -14.25
N GLY A 302 -13.77 21.42 -15.31
CA GLY A 302 -13.00 22.67 -15.30
C GLY A 302 -11.51 22.43 -15.10
N GLU A 303 -10.69 23.18 -15.84
CA GLU A 303 -9.23 23.09 -15.75
C GLU A 303 -8.70 23.46 -14.35
N ASP A 304 -9.38 24.38 -13.66
CA ASP A 304 -9.09 24.76 -12.28
C ASP A 304 -9.21 23.59 -11.30
N TYR A 305 -10.17 22.69 -11.49
CA TYR A 305 -10.32 21.47 -10.71
C TYR A 305 -9.17 20.48 -10.94
N VAL A 306 -8.76 20.31 -12.18
CA VAL A 306 -7.62 19.44 -12.54
C VAL A 306 -6.32 20.01 -11.97
N THR A 307 -6.14 21.33 -12.03
CA THR A 307 -4.99 22.05 -11.47
C THR A 307 -4.93 21.87 -9.95
N GLU A 308 -6.03 22.07 -9.23
CA GLU A 308 -6.08 21.84 -7.78
C GLU A 308 -5.68 20.41 -7.42
N THR A 309 -6.12 19.43 -8.20
CA THR A 309 -5.78 18.03 -7.97
C THR A 309 -4.27 17.80 -8.10
N LYS A 310 -3.62 18.41 -9.10
CA LYS A 310 -2.15 18.37 -9.26
C LYS A 310 -1.45 19.01 -8.06
N ASP A 311 -1.89 20.21 -7.66
CA ASP A 311 -1.27 20.97 -6.57
C ASP A 311 -1.40 20.24 -5.22
N LEU A 312 -2.54 19.63 -4.97
CA LEU A 312 -2.74 18.77 -3.80
C LEU A 312 -1.76 17.59 -3.78
N PHE A 313 -1.58 16.91 -4.91
CA PHE A 313 -0.64 15.81 -4.99
C PHE A 313 0.81 16.26 -4.76
N GLN A 314 1.23 17.36 -5.37
CA GLN A 314 2.55 17.95 -5.15
C GLN A 314 2.75 18.35 -3.67
N SER A 315 1.71 18.87 -3.02
CA SER A 315 1.73 19.15 -1.59
C SER A 315 1.91 17.90 -0.75
N PHE A 316 1.21 16.81 -1.06
CA PHE A 316 1.43 15.51 -0.38
C PHE A 316 2.84 14.97 -0.60
N ALA A 317 3.34 15.04 -1.84
CA ALA A 317 4.69 14.61 -2.16
C ALA A 317 5.76 15.43 -1.42
N SER A 318 5.54 16.73 -1.23
CA SER A 318 6.45 17.61 -0.49
C SER A 318 6.46 17.34 1.02
N GLN A 319 5.34 16.84 1.57
CA GLN A 319 5.21 16.47 3.00
C GLN A 319 5.64 15.03 3.28
N ALA A 320 5.93 14.23 2.26
CA ALA A 320 6.37 12.87 2.40
C ALA A 320 7.73 12.78 3.13
N ASN A 321 7.96 11.69 3.84
CA ASN A 321 9.19 11.49 4.63
C ASN A 321 10.42 11.49 3.71
N PRO A 322 11.42 12.35 3.95
CA PRO A 322 12.67 12.34 3.18
C PRO A 322 13.58 11.16 3.54
N ASP A 323 13.50 10.63 4.76
CA ASP A 323 14.32 9.53 5.23
C ASP A 323 13.74 8.19 4.82
N VAL A 324 14.37 7.52 3.85
CA VAL A 324 13.98 6.21 3.33
C VAL A 324 14.56 5.05 4.14
N THR A 325 15.40 5.31 5.13
CA THR A 325 16.08 4.29 5.96
C THR A 325 15.12 3.24 6.52
N PRO A 326 13.91 3.56 7.03
CA PRO A 326 13.00 2.54 7.53
C PRO A 326 12.58 1.50 6.48
N VAL A 327 12.49 1.90 5.21
CA VAL A 327 12.17 0.95 4.11
C VAL A 327 13.39 0.10 3.79
N ILE A 328 14.58 0.70 3.76
CA ILE A 328 15.83 0.00 3.47
C ILE A 328 16.12 -1.04 4.56
N ASP A 329 16.00 -0.67 5.83
CA ASP A 329 16.19 -1.60 6.96
C ASP A 329 15.17 -2.74 6.92
N THR A 330 13.93 -2.47 6.47
CA THR A 330 12.90 -3.48 6.26
C THR A 330 13.29 -4.45 5.12
N ILE A 331 13.86 -3.96 4.02
CA ILE A 331 14.38 -4.81 2.93
C ILE A 331 15.50 -5.71 3.46
N VAL A 332 16.45 -5.15 4.21
CA VAL A 332 17.55 -5.90 4.83
C VAL A 332 17.00 -6.96 5.79
N GLN A 333 16.06 -6.60 6.64
CA GLN A 333 15.40 -7.53 7.56
C GLN A 333 14.71 -8.66 6.81
N ALA A 334 13.94 -8.37 5.76
CA ALA A 334 13.27 -9.38 4.96
C ALA A 334 14.25 -10.33 4.25
N LEU A 335 15.43 -9.83 3.87
CA LEU A 335 16.49 -10.64 3.25
C LEU A 335 17.28 -11.49 4.28
N LEU A 336 17.42 -11.04 5.53
CA LEU A 336 18.32 -11.64 6.50
C LEU A 336 17.63 -12.29 7.70
N ALA A 337 16.33 -12.08 7.92
CA ALA A 337 15.60 -12.78 8.98
C ALA A 337 15.55 -14.30 8.68
N PRO A 338 15.81 -15.19 9.63
CA PRO A 338 15.67 -16.63 9.44
C PRO A 338 14.26 -17.03 8.96
N GLN A 339 13.25 -16.37 9.53
CA GLN A 339 11.84 -16.51 9.15
C GLN A 339 11.28 -15.12 8.83
N PRO A 340 11.32 -14.68 7.57
CA PRO A 340 10.80 -13.38 7.19
C PRO A 340 9.27 -13.33 7.32
N GLN A 341 8.74 -12.16 7.64
CA GLN A 341 7.31 -11.94 7.67
C GLN A 341 6.73 -11.92 6.24
N ALA A 342 5.47 -12.33 6.12
CA ALA A 342 4.75 -12.24 4.85
C ALA A 342 4.56 -10.78 4.38
N ARG A 343 4.27 -9.87 5.32
CA ARG A 343 4.05 -8.44 5.06
C ARG A 343 4.78 -7.58 6.08
N TYR A 344 5.42 -6.53 5.61
CA TYR A 344 6.11 -5.52 6.40
C TYR A 344 5.50 -4.15 6.15
N TYR A 345 5.22 -3.43 7.23
CA TYR A 345 4.70 -2.07 7.20
C TYR A 345 5.84 -1.10 7.51
N ALA A 346 6.37 -0.43 6.48
CA ALA A 346 7.58 0.36 6.60
C ALA A 346 7.28 1.86 6.69
N GLY A 347 7.47 2.43 7.88
CA GLY A 347 7.33 3.85 8.16
C GLY A 347 6.13 4.23 9.00
N PRO A 348 6.03 5.51 9.38
CA PRO A 348 5.04 5.99 10.33
C PRO A 348 3.62 5.92 9.78
N GLY A 349 2.66 5.56 10.63
CA GLY A 349 1.23 5.62 10.35
C GLY A 349 0.65 4.46 9.55
N VAL A 350 1.46 3.69 8.79
CA VAL A 350 0.96 2.59 7.96
C VAL A 350 0.31 1.49 8.80
N GLY A 351 0.93 1.10 9.90
CA GLY A 351 0.38 0.09 10.80
C GLY A 351 -0.98 0.51 11.38
N LEU A 352 -1.13 1.77 11.80
CA LEU A 352 -2.39 2.31 12.29
C LEU A 352 -3.46 2.32 11.19
N MET A 353 -3.09 2.72 9.98
CA MET A 353 -3.99 2.75 8.83
C MET A 353 -4.52 1.34 8.50
N TYR A 354 -3.66 0.33 8.52
CA TYR A 354 -4.06 -1.07 8.34
C TYR A 354 -4.90 -1.59 9.50
N PHE A 355 -4.59 -1.19 10.74
CA PHE A 355 -5.41 -1.52 11.91
C PHE A 355 -6.83 -0.97 11.74
N ILE A 356 -6.98 0.30 11.39
CA ILE A 356 -8.30 0.91 11.15
C ILE A 356 -9.02 0.20 10.00
N HIS A 357 -8.31 -0.08 8.89
CA HIS A 357 -8.91 -0.76 7.74
C HIS A 357 -9.39 -2.19 8.07
N SER A 358 -8.64 -2.92 8.89
CA SER A 358 -8.91 -4.34 9.18
C SER A 358 -9.94 -4.55 10.27
N TYR A 359 -10.00 -3.65 11.26
CA TYR A 359 -10.80 -3.85 12.48
C TYR A 359 -11.97 -2.87 12.64
N CYS A 360 -11.94 -1.71 11.98
CA CYS A 360 -13.07 -0.79 12.03
C CYS A 360 -14.11 -1.09 10.95
N PRO A 361 -15.40 -0.74 11.18
CA PRO A 361 -16.44 -0.80 10.17
C PRO A 361 -16.03 -0.05 8.88
N PHE A 362 -16.42 -0.60 7.73
CA PHE A 362 -16.07 -0.05 6.41
C PHE A 362 -16.39 1.45 6.26
N SER A 363 -17.54 1.90 6.81
CA SER A 363 -17.93 3.31 6.80
C SER A 363 -16.95 4.22 7.55
N ILE A 364 -16.36 3.74 8.65
CA ILE A 364 -15.37 4.50 9.44
C ILE A 364 -14.04 4.52 8.69
N SER A 365 -13.61 3.36 8.20
CA SER A 365 -12.38 3.24 7.43
C SER A 365 -12.41 4.14 6.19
N ASN A 366 -13.51 4.13 5.42
CA ASN A 366 -13.66 4.99 4.25
C ASN A 366 -13.66 6.48 4.59
N ARG A 367 -14.39 6.89 5.63
CA ARG A 367 -14.39 8.30 6.08
C ARG A 367 -13.00 8.74 6.54
N PHE A 368 -12.25 7.85 7.20
CA PHE A 368 -10.88 8.12 7.61
C PHE A 368 -9.99 8.36 6.39
N LEU A 369 -10.04 7.48 5.39
CA LEU A 369 -9.27 7.61 4.16
C LEU A 369 -9.65 8.87 3.36
N GLN A 370 -10.95 9.16 3.22
CA GLN A 370 -11.41 10.38 2.59
C GLN A 370 -10.86 11.64 3.27
N LYS A 371 -10.93 11.72 4.61
CA LYS A 371 -10.40 12.87 5.35
C LYS A 371 -8.88 13.00 5.26
N LEU A 372 -8.18 11.89 5.12
CA LEU A 372 -6.72 11.88 5.04
C LEU A 372 -6.22 12.36 3.67
N PHE A 373 -6.90 11.97 2.57
CA PHE A 373 -6.40 12.16 1.21
C PHE A 373 -7.21 13.16 0.37
N VAL A 374 -8.51 13.33 0.61
CA VAL A 374 -9.35 14.21 -0.21
C VAL A 374 -9.59 15.52 0.54
N LYS A 375 -8.68 16.46 0.34
CA LYS A 375 -8.83 17.86 0.82
C LYS A 375 -9.16 18.81 -0.34
N LYS A 376 -9.86 18.32 -1.38
CA LYS A 376 -10.29 19.18 -2.49
C LYS A 376 -11.24 20.26 -1.97
N LYS A 377 -10.96 21.49 -2.34
CA LYS A 377 -11.80 22.67 -2.03
C LYS A 377 -12.77 22.96 -3.17
N LEU A 378 -12.36 22.69 -4.40
CA LEU A 378 -13.18 22.90 -5.58
C LEU A 378 -14.08 21.71 -5.86
N MET A 379 -15.31 22.01 -6.26
CA MET A 379 -16.21 21.04 -6.87
C MET A 379 -16.06 21.11 -8.40
N PRO A 380 -16.36 20.04 -9.16
CA PRO A 380 -16.46 20.11 -10.61
C PRO A 380 -17.32 21.28 -11.07
N ARG A 381 -16.94 21.93 -12.18
CA ARG A 381 -17.60 23.14 -12.68
C ARG A 381 -19.10 22.95 -12.92
N ALA A 382 -19.50 21.80 -13.43
CA ALA A 382 -20.92 21.47 -13.65
C ALA A 382 -21.73 21.53 -12.35
N LEU A 383 -21.21 20.98 -11.24
CA LEU A 383 -21.88 21.00 -9.93
C LEU A 383 -21.92 22.40 -9.32
N ARG A 384 -20.91 23.24 -9.57
CA ARG A 384 -20.91 24.64 -9.13
C ARG A 384 -22.00 25.47 -9.82
N LYS A 385 -22.19 25.24 -11.13
CA LYS A 385 -23.28 25.90 -11.90
C LYS A 385 -24.65 25.46 -11.40
N GLN A 386 -24.85 24.17 -11.13
CA GLN A 386 -26.11 23.65 -10.62
C GLN A 386 -26.45 24.20 -9.24
N SER A 387 -25.51 24.25 -8.30
CA SER A 387 -25.74 24.83 -6.98
C SER A 387 -26.05 26.34 -7.01
N SER A 388 -25.47 27.09 -7.96
CA SER A 388 -25.79 28.51 -8.15
C SER A 388 -27.18 28.72 -8.73
N LEU A 389 -27.63 27.85 -9.62
CA LEU A 389 -29.01 27.91 -10.19
C LEU A 389 -30.07 27.54 -9.14
N GLU A 390 -29.79 26.52 -8.30
CA GLU A 390 -30.67 26.13 -7.20
C GLU A 390 -30.80 27.26 -6.15
N LEU A 391 -29.70 27.92 -5.79
CA LEU A 391 -29.72 29.07 -4.89
C LEU A 391 -30.51 30.26 -5.48
N HIS A 392 -30.37 30.51 -6.78
CA HIS A 392 -31.15 31.54 -7.47
C HIS A 392 -32.64 31.21 -7.52
N SER A 393 -33.01 29.96 -7.75
CA SER A 393 -34.42 29.54 -7.78
C SER A 393 -35.07 29.61 -6.39
N LEU A 394 -34.35 29.24 -5.33
CA LEU A 394 -34.82 29.38 -3.95
C LEU A 394 -34.98 30.85 -3.53
N HIS A 395 -34.05 31.70 -3.93
CA HIS A 395 -34.14 33.15 -3.64
C HIS A 395 -35.30 33.81 -4.38
N ASN A 396 -35.57 33.41 -5.62
CA ASN A 396 -36.73 33.90 -6.39
C ASN A 396 -38.07 33.39 -5.82
N ASN A 397 -38.14 32.16 -5.33
CA ASN A 397 -39.33 31.60 -4.70
C ASN A 397 -39.63 32.33 -3.37
N ASN A 398 -38.64 32.54 -2.51
CA ASN A 398 -38.82 33.30 -1.26
C ASN A 398 -39.26 34.75 -1.52
N ASN A 399 -38.71 35.41 -2.55
CA ASN A 399 -39.14 36.78 -2.92
C ASN A 399 -40.55 36.83 -3.48
N ASN A 400 -41.05 35.77 -4.10
CA ASN A 400 -42.42 35.66 -4.59
C ASN A 400 -43.41 35.35 -3.45
N GLU A 401 -43.01 34.53 -2.47
CA GLU A 401 -43.83 34.25 -1.27
C GLU A 401 -43.96 35.53 -0.40
N GLU A 402 -42.87 36.30 -0.18
CA GLU A 402 -42.95 37.57 0.55
C GLU A 402 -43.79 38.65 -0.16
N LYS A 403 -43.86 38.59 -1.50
CA LYS A 403 -44.75 39.47 -2.25
C LYS A 403 -46.22 39.07 -2.20
N MET A 404 -46.52 37.80 -2.07
CA MET A 404 -47.89 37.27 -1.92
C MET A 404 -48.44 37.49 -0.49
N GLU A 405 -47.60 37.49 0.54
CA GLU A 405 -48.01 37.79 1.91
C GLU A 405 -48.27 39.29 2.15
N LYS A 406 -47.80 40.18 1.25
CA LYS A 406 -47.98 41.62 1.34
C LYS A 406 -49.10 42.17 0.45
N LEU A 407 -49.83 41.32 -0.25
CA LEU A 407 -51.06 41.64 -1.01
C LEU A 407 -52.29 41.06 -0.29
#